data_715780a7a292405374f5457618830bbb
#
_entry.id   715780a7a292405374f5457618830bbb
#
_cell.length_a   1.000
_cell.length_b   1.000
_cell.length_c   1.000
_cell.angle_alpha   90.00
_cell.angle_beta   90.00
_cell.angle_gamma   90.00
#
_symmetry.space_group_name_H-M   'P 1'
#
loop_
_entity.id
_entity.type
_entity.pdbx_description
1 polymer ?
#
loop_
_entity_poly.entity_id
_entity_poly.type
_entity_poly.pdbx_seq_one_letter_code
_entity_poly.pdbx_strand_id
1 'polypeptide(L)'
;MIPRRHVGSWFEIGPEEQIAMLQLLAIARQRVEAMHQPSSYNIGINDGPEAGQTVPHLHMHLIPRYKGDQKDPRGGVRWLIPEKAKYW
;
A
#
# COMPACT_ATOMS: atom_id res chain seq x y z
N MET A 1 -2.82 -7.66 0.84
CA MET A 1 -2.18 -8.73 0.03
C MET A 1 -0.95 -9.23 0.75
N ILE A 2 -0.78 -10.52 0.81
CA ILE A 2 0.29 -11.17 1.57
C ILE A 2 0.96 -12.25 0.72
N PRO A 3 2.26 -12.56 0.93
CA PRO A 3 2.87 -13.76 0.36
C PRO A 3 2.37 -15.00 1.11
N ARG A 4 2.50 -16.16 0.47
CA ARG A 4 2.16 -17.44 1.12
C ARG A 4 3.14 -17.76 2.25
N ARG A 5 4.43 -17.51 2.01
CA ARG A 5 5.49 -17.74 2.98
C ARG A 5 5.38 -16.70 4.11
N HIS A 6 5.60 -17.13 5.34
CA HIS A 6 5.48 -16.27 6.51
C HIS A 6 6.78 -15.49 6.72
N VAL A 7 6.84 -14.30 6.15
CA VAL A 7 7.97 -13.37 6.28
C VAL A 7 7.48 -12.02 6.75
N GLY A 8 8.34 -11.28 7.46
CA GLY A 8 7.97 -9.99 8.04
C GLY A 8 8.22 -8.81 7.12
N SER A 9 9.19 -8.89 6.23
CA SER A 9 9.69 -7.73 5.48
C SER A 9 9.69 -7.96 3.98
N TRP A 10 9.39 -6.89 3.22
CA TRP A 10 9.56 -6.86 1.77
C TRP A 10 11.01 -7.17 1.36
N PHE A 11 11.96 -6.78 2.18
CA PHE A 11 13.38 -6.95 1.88
C PHE A 11 13.89 -8.37 2.17
N GLU A 12 13.08 -9.20 2.80
CA GLU A 12 13.41 -10.61 3.07
C GLU A 12 12.91 -11.55 1.98
N ILE A 13 12.04 -11.09 1.07
CA ILE A 13 11.57 -11.92 -0.03
C ILE A 13 12.44 -11.72 -1.26
N GLY A 14 12.52 -12.78 -2.09
CA GLY A 14 13.29 -12.72 -3.32
C GLY A 14 12.52 -12.09 -4.48
N PRO A 15 13.21 -11.90 -5.64
CA PRO A 15 12.58 -11.27 -6.81
C PRO A 15 11.32 -11.98 -7.29
N GLU A 16 11.27 -13.30 -7.23
CA GLU A 16 10.10 -14.06 -7.67
C GLU A 16 8.87 -13.77 -6.84
N GLU A 17 9.01 -13.69 -5.50
CA GLU A 17 7.92 -13.35 -4.62
C GLU A 17 7.50 -11.89 -4.78
N GLN A 18 8.45 -10.99 -5.00
CA GLN A 18 8.17 -9.59 -5.27
C GLN A 18 7.34 -9.43 -6.54
N ILE A 19 7.73 -10.12 -7.61
CA ILE A 19 6.99 -10.11 -8.88
C ILE A 19 5.58 -10.68 -8.68
N ALA A 20 5.45 -11.76 -7.94
CA ALA A 20 4.14 -12.36 -7.65
C ALA A 20 3.23 -11.38 -6.90
N MET A 21 3.76 -10.63 -5.95
CA MET A 21 2.98 -9.61 -5.23
C MET A 21 2.56 -8.46 -6.14
N LEU A 22 3.43 -8.04 -7.06
CA LEU A 22 3.09 -6.99 -8.03
C LEU A 22 2.02 -7.46 -9.02
N GLN A 23 2.07 -8.72 -9.44
CA GLN A 23 1.03 -9.30 -10.28
C GLN A 23 -0.31 -9.37 -9.53
N LEU A 24 -0.29 -9.75 -8.26
CA LEU A 24 -1.48 -9.78 -7.42
C LEU A 24 -2.06 -8.37 -7.25
N LEU A 25 -1.20 -7.36 -7.11
CA LEU A 25 -1.63 -5.96 -7.02
C LEU A 25 -2.45 -5.55 -8.25
N ALA A 26 -2.00 -5.92 -9.44
CA ALA A 26 -2.71 -5.62 -10.68
C ALA A 26 -4.09 -6.29 -10.72
N ILE A 27 -4.16 -7.55 -10.29
CA ILE A 27 -5.42 -8.29 -10.22
C ILE A 27 -6.37 -7.67 -9.18
N ALA A 28 -5.84 -7.32 -8.00
CA ALA A 28 -6.63 -6.69 -6.94
C ALA A 28 -7.20 -5.35 -7.40
N ARG A 29 -6.40 -4.54 -8.11
CA ARG A 29 -6.88 -3.28 -8.68
C ARG A 29 -8.06 -3.49 -9.62
N GLN A 30 -7.98 -4.47 -10.51
CA GLN A 30 -9.07 -4.76 -11.45
C GLN A 30 -10.37 -5.10 -10.71
N ARG A 31 -10.28 -5.89 -9.64
CA ARG A 31 -11.46 -6.27 -8.83
C ARG A 31 -12.05 -5.08 -8.09
N VAL A 32 -11.20 -4.24 -7.52
CA VAL A 32 -11.65 -3.03 -6.81
C VAL A 32 -12.30 -2.05 -7.79
N GLU A 33 -11.72 -1.86 -8.98
CA GLU A 33 -12.32 -1.04 -10.04
C GLU A 33 -13.73 -1.52 -10.39
N ALA A 34 -13.91 -2.82 -10.58
CA ALA A 34 -15.20 -3.39 -10.96
C ALA A 34 -16.24 -3.22 -9.87
N MET A 35 -15.86 -3.32 -8.60
CA MET A 35 -16.79 -3.32 -7.47
C MET A 35 -17.07 -1.94 -6.91
N HIS A 36 -16.10 -1.03 -6.92
CA HIS A 36 -16.15 0.24 -6.17
C HIS A 36 -15.87 1.47 -7.01
N GLN A 37 -15.27 1.34 -8.18
CA GLN A 37 -15.01 2.44 -9.12
C GLN A 37 -14.31 3.64 -8.48
N PRO A 38 -13.18 3.45 -7.78
CA PRO A 38 -12.44 4.56 -7.19
C PRO A 38 -11.80 5.43 -8.28
N SER A 39 -11.48 6.66 -7.92
CA SER A 39 -10.80 7.58 -8.83
C SER A 39 -9.27 7.49 -8.74
N SER A 40 -8.74 6.99 -7.64
CA SER A 40 -7.30 6.97 -7.37
C SER A 40 -6.95 5.89 -6.35
N TYR A 41 -5.66 5.73 -6.07
CA TYR A 41 -5.18 4.73 -5.12
C TYR A 41 -3.99 5.25 -4.32
N ASN A 42 -3.89 4.80 -3.08
CA ASN A 42 -2.63 4.74 -2.36
C ASN A 42 -2.19 3.28 -2.25
N ILE A 43 -0.90 3.04 -2.43
CA ILE A 43 -0.32 1.71 -2.37
C ILE A 43 0.83 1.78 -1.38
N GLY A 44 0.91 0.83 -0.45
CA GLY A 44 1.98 0.92 0.53
C GLY A 44 2.18 -0.35 1.34
N ILE A 45 3.36 -0.39 1.96
CA ILE A 45 3.78 -1.42 2.90
C ILE A 45 4.30 -0.70 4.14
N ASN A 46 3.89 -1.18 5.31
CA ASN A 46 4.52 -0.77 6.57
C ASN A 46 5.57 -1.82 6.91
N ASP A 47 6.83 -1.46 6.78
CA ASP A 47 7.95 -2.38 6.95
C ASP A 47 8.72 -2.02 8.22
N GLY A 48 8.48 -2.78 9.27
CA GLY A 48 9.07 -2.56 10.58
C GLY A 48 8.17 -1.82 11.56
N PRO A 49 8.43 -1.95 12.87
CA PRO A 49 7.56 -1.38 13.91
C PRO A 49 7.51 0.15 13.88
N GLU A 50 8.60 0.82 13.56
CA GLU A 50 8.63 2.30 13.48
C GLU A 50 7.85 2.82 12.28
N ALA A 51 7.62 1.97 11.27
CA ALA A 51 6.77 2.28 10.14
C ALA A 51 5.30 1.91 10.38
N GLY A 52 4.98 1.39 11.57
CA GLY A 52 3.61 1.05 11.94
C GLY A 52 3.22 -0.41 11.72
N GLN A 53 4.18 -1.27 11.42
CA GLN A 53 3.88 -2.70 11.28
C GLN A 53 3.57 -3.31 12.65
N THR A 54 2.35 -3.83 12.80
CA THR A 54 1.89 -4.44 14.07
C THR A 54 1.81 -5.96 13.98
N VAL A 55 1.69 -6.51 12.78
CA VAL A 55 1.66 -7.95 12.53
C VAL A 55 2.94 -8.33 11.81
N PRO A 56 3.75 -9.29 12.33
CA PRO A 56 5.03 -9.63 11.73
C PRO A 56 4.88 -10.54 10.49
N HIS A 57 3.98 -10.19 9.62
CA HIS A 57 3.75 -10.84 8.34
C HIS A 57 3.61 -9.75 7.29
N LEU A 58 4.48 -9.77 6.30
CA LEU A 58 4.48 -8.82 5.20
C LEU A 58 3.10 -8.69 4.57
N HIS A 59 2.61 -7.47 4.45
CA HIS A 59 1.37 -7.23 3.73
C HIS A 59 1.41 -5.89 3.02
N MET A 60 0.83 -5.87 1.83
CA MET A 60 0.73 -4.69 0.99
C MET A 60 -0.70 -4.20 1.00
N HIS A 61 -0.86 -2.90 1.19
CA HIS A 61 -2.15 -2.22 1.16
C HIS A 61 -2.42 -1.67 -0.23
N LEU A 62 -3.61 -1.94 -0.74
CA LEU A 62 -4.17 -1.23 -1.89
C LEU A 62 -5.38 -0.47 -1.38
N ILE A 63 -5.28 0.85 -1.33
CA ILE A 63 -6.30 1.71 -0.72
C ILE A 63 -7.01 2.47 -1.83
N PRO A 64 -8.26 2.15 -2.13
CA PRO A 64 -9.03 2.93 -3.10
C PRO A 64 -9.35 4.31 -2.54
N ARG A 65 -9.21 5.32 -3.38
CA ARG A 65 -9.46 6.70 -3.00
C ARG A 65 -10.56 7.28 -3.89
N TYR A 66 -11.36 8.18 -3.32
CA TYR A 66 -12.52 8.77 -3.97
C TYR A 66 -12.46 10.28 -3.86
N LYS A 67 -13.03 10.98 -4.84
CA LYS A 67 -13.13 12.44 -4.78
C LYS A 67 -13.88 12.85 -3.52
N GLY A 68 -13.29 13.78 -2.75
CA GLY A 68 -13.91 14.31 -1.55
C GLY A 68 -13.71 13.47 -0.30
N ASP A 69 -13.02 12.33 -0.35
CA ASP A 69 -12.74 11.54 0.85
C ASP A 69 -11.79 12.24 1.81
N GLN A 70 -10.99 13.18 1.31
CA GLN A 70 -10.15 14.09 2.09
C GLN A 70 -10.30 15.50 1.55
N LYS A 71 -10.20 16.51 2.43
CA LYS A 71 -10.28 17.90 2.02
C LYS A 71 -9.17 18.28 1.04
N ASP A 72 -7.94 17.92 1.39
CA ASP A 72 -6.76 18.17 0.56
C ASP A 72 -5.89 16.91 0.57
N PRO A 73 -5.93 16.09 -0.51
CA PRO A 73 -5.19 14.83 -0.56
C PRO A 73 -3.73 15.01 -0.98
N ARG A 74 -3.28 16.23 -1.29
CA ARG A 74 -1.92 16.44 -1.77
C ARG A 74 -0.89 15.94 -0.76
N GLY A 75 0.16 15.33 -1.28
CA GLY A 75 1.21 14.73 -0.46
C GLY A 75 0.98 13.27 -0.14
N GLY A 76 -0.27 12.82 -0.02
CA GLY A 76 -0.58 11.39 0.17
C GLY A 76 0.21 10.74 1.29
N VAL A 77 1.02 9.75 0.94
CA VAL A 77 1.84 8.99 1.89
C VAL A 77 2.86 9.87 2.65
N ARG A 78 3.19 11.05 2.14
CA ARG A 78 4.11 11.96 2.83
C ARG A 78 3.58 12.44 4.17
N TRP A 79 2.27 12.36 4.40
CA TRP A 79 1.63 12.77 5.66
C TRP A 79 1.94 11.84 6.83
N LEU A 80 2.65 10.73 6.59
CA LEU A 80 3.18 9.89 7.65
C LEU A 80 4.12 10.68 8.58
N ILE A 81 4.78 11.70 8.06
CA ILE A 81 5.60 12.64 8.83
C ILE A 81 5.09 14.05 8.49
N PRO A 82 4.13 14.59 9.27
CA PRO A 82 3.46 15.83 8.91
C PRO A 82 4.38 17.02 8.66
N GLU A 83 5.48 17.14 9.42
CA GLU A 83 6.44 18.23 9.28
C GLU A 83 7.14 18.23 7.92
N LYS A 84 7.14 17.08 7.23
CA LYS A 84 7.81 16.90 5.94
C LYS A 84 6.83 16.65 4.80
N ALA A 85 5.53 16.73 5.07
CA ALA A 85 4.52 16.35 4.09
C ALA A 85 4.43 17.31 2.92
N LYS A 86 4.42 18.62 3.19
CA LYS A 86 4.25 19.63 2.16
C LYS A 86 5.54 19.85 1.38
N TYR A 87 5.40 19.86 0.05
CA TYR A 87 6.47 20.19 -0.88
C TYR A 87 5.99 21.22 -1.92
N TRP A 88 4.84 21.76 -1.65
CA TRP A 88 4.20 22.78 -2.51
C TRP A 88 4.02 24.11 -1.78
#